data_211437f116a84a9252d1b1a66c0dea03
#
_entry.id   211437f116a84a9252d1b1a66c0dea03
#
_cell.length_a   1.000
_cell.length_b   1.000
_cell.length_c   1.000
_cell.angle_alpha   90.00
_cell.angle_beta   90.00
_cell.angle_gamma   90.00
#
_symmetry.space_group_name_H-M   'P 1'
#
loop_
_entity.id
_entity.type
_entity.pdbx_description
1 polymer ?
#
loop_
_entity_poly.entity_id
_entity_poly.type
_entity_poly.pdbx_seq_one_letter_code
_entity_poly.pdbx_strand_id
1 'polypeptide(L)'
;KKQEKKDNKIDNEISNMKFRVIVSLVCLVPLMYISMGHMWGWPFLSVFHGAENGITFALTQMLLTLPIMYVNRKYYITGFKTLFHGAPNMDSLIAIGSGAAFTYGIIAIYCIGYGLGHGDKEFAHSYMMNLYFESAAMILTLITVGKMLEAKSKGKTTDALKSLMKLAPQNATVIRGESEVTVSIEEVKKGDIFVVRPGENIPVDGVILEGSSAVNEAALTGESIPVDKTVGAVS
;
A
#
# COMPACT_ATOMS: atom_id res chain seq x y z
N LYS A 1 12.23 20.57 -0.26
CA LYS A 1 11.17 20.72 0.79
C LYS A 1 9.80 20.13 0.40
N LYS A 2 9.32 20.29 -0.85
CA LYS A 2 8.01 19.74 -1.29
C LYS A 2 8.09 18.22 -1.53
N GLN A 3 9.24 17.74 -1.99
CA GLN A 3 9.54 16.34 -2.29
C GLN A 3 9.79 15.53 -1.01
N GLU A 4 10.57 16.04 -0.06
CA GLU A 4 10.78 15.43 1.26
C GLU A 4 9.46 15.26 2.04
N LYS A 5 8.54 16.24 1.94
CA LYS A 5 7.19 16.12 2.53
C LYS A 5 6.36 15.01 1.90
N LYS A 6 6.57 14.72 0.61
CA LYS A 6 5.84 13.67 -0.12
C LYS A 6 6.40 12.28 0.22
N ASP A 7 7.71 12.14 0.35
CA ASP A 7 8.38 10.90 0.72
C ASP A 7 8.08 10.51 2.17
N ASN A 8 8.17 11.46 3.12
CA ASN A 8 7.77 11.25 4.51
C ASN A 8 6.28 10.87 4.66
N LYS A 9 5.41 11.33 3.75
CA LYS A 9 3.99 10.97 3.76
C LYS A 9 3.76 9.53 3.30
N ILE A 10 4.49 9.07 2.28
CA ILE A 10 4.43 7.69 1.77
C ILE A 10 4.96 6.71 2.83
N ASP A 11 6.09 7.03 3.47
CA ASP A 11 6.69 6.18 4.51
C ASP A 11 5.76 6.06 5.73
N ASN A 12 5.11 7.14 6.13
CA ASN A 12 4.11 7.13 7.20
C ASN A 12 2.86 6.31 6.82
N GLU A 13 2.41 6.37 5.57
CA GLU A 13 1.29 5.55 5.09
C GLU A 13 1.65 4.07 5.10
N ILE A 14 2.83 3.69 4.64
CA ILE A 14 3.32 2.30 4.67
C ILE A 14 3.47 1.81 6.13
N SER A 15 4.00 2.63 7.02
CA SER A 15 4.14 2.30 8.45
C SER A 15 2.77 2.06 9.11
N ASN A 16 1.80 2.93 8.84
CA ASN A 16 0.42 2.75 9.31
C ASN A 16 -0.24 1.48 8.75
N MET A 17 0.02 1.16 7.47
CA MET A 17 -0.48 -0.09 6.88
C MET A 17 0.16 -1.33 7.54
N LYS A 18 1.46 -1.30 7.82
CA LYS A 18 2.15 -2.38 8.54
C LYS A 18 1.53 -2.63 9.92
N PHE A 19 1.30 -1.57 10.69
CA PHE A 19 0.64 -1.67 11.99
C PHE A 19 -0.75 -2.32 11.87
N ARG A 20 -1.56 -1.87 10.91
CA ARG A 20 -2.90 -2.45 10.67
C ARG A 20 -2.82 -3.93 10.31
N VAL A 21 -1.88 -4.32 9.44
CA VAL A 21 -1.65 -5.73 9.07
C VAL A 21 -1.24 -6.57 10.27
N ILE A 22 -0.31 -6.09 11.10
CA ILE A 22 0.16 -6.82 12.29
C ILE A 22 -1.00 -7.05 13.26
N VAL A 23 -1.75 -6.01 13.61
CA VAL A 23 -2.91 -6.12 14.51
C VAL A 23 -3.95 -7.08 13.93
N SER A 24 -4.24 -6.97 12.62
CA SER A 24 -5.19 -7.86 11.95
C SER A 24 -4.74 -9.31 11.99
N LEU A 25 -3.46 -9.61 11.74
CA LEU A 25 -2.92 -10.97 11.79
C LEU A 25 -2.90 -11.55 13.21
N VAL A 26 -2.52 -10.75 14.21
CA VAL A 26 -2.50 -11.16 15.62
C VAL A 26 -3.89 -11.56 16.11
N CYS A 27 -4.95 -10.88 15.64
CA CYS A 27 -6.33 -11.23 16.00
C CYS A 27 -6.91 -12.32 15.08
N LEU A 28 -6.52 -12.35 13.79
CA LEU A 28 -7.05 -13.32 12.82
C LEU A 28 -6.58 -14.75 13.12
N VAL A 29 -5.31 -14.94 13.50
CA VAL A 29 -4.77 -16.29 13.77
C VAL A 29 -5.54 -17.01 14.89
N PRO A 30 -5.75 -16.43 16.09
CA PRO A 30 -6.58 -17.07 17.12
C PRO A 30 -8.05 -17.18 16.69
N LEU A 31 -8.58 -16.23 15.92
CA LEU A 31 -9.94 -16.30 15.40
C LEU A 31 -10.11 -17.51 14.47
N MET A 32 -9.17 -17.73 13.54
CA MET A 32 -9.16 -18.89 12.66
C MET A 32 -9.01 -20.22 13.43
N TYR A 33 -8.17 -20.22 14.45
CA TYR A 33 -8.02 -21.38 15.33
C TYR A 33 -9.34 -21.75 16.02
N ILE A 34 -10.07 -20.75 16.54
CA ILE A 34 -11.35 -20.96 17.22
C ILE A 34 -12.43 -21.38 16.21
N SER A 35 -12.53 -20.72 15.06
CA SER A 35 -13.56 -21.01 14.06
C SER A 35 -13.36 -22.36 13.38
N MET A 36 -12.14 -22.71 12.96
CA MET A 36 -11.85 -23.90 12.17
C MET A 36 -11.21 -25.06 12.96
N GLY A 37 -10.76 -24.84 14.19
CA GLY A 37 -10.08 -25.85 14.99
C GLY A 37 -10.91 -27.12 15.23
N HIS A 38 -12.22 -26.95 15.32
CA HIS A 38 -13.17 -28.05 15.43
C HIS A 38 -13.16 -28.96 14.16
N MET A 39 -13.03 -28.37 12.96
CA MET A 39 -13.00 -29.15 11.70
C MET A 39 -11.71 -29.95 11.51
N TRP A 40 -10.59 -29.46 12.03
CA TRP A 40 -9.26 -30.05 11.81
C TRP A 40 -8.80 -30.96 12.95
N GLY A 41 -9.67 -31.18 13.96
CA GLY A 41 -9.38 -32.08 15.09
C GLY A 41 -8.25 -31.56 15.99
N TRP A 42 -8.00 -30.27 15.99
CA TRP A 42 -7.02 -29.64 16.89
C TRP A 42 -7.48 -29.72 18.34
N PRO A 43 -6.55 -29.71 19.32
CA PRO A 43 -6.93 -29.68 20.73
C PRO A 43 -7.75 -28.42 21.00
N PHE A 44 -9.04 -28.61 21.21
CA PHE A 44 -10.02 -27.53 21.36
C PHE A 44 -10.36 -27.34 22.84
N LEU A 45 -10.38 -26.09 23.31
CA LEU A 45 -10.74 -25.77 24.67
C LEU A 45 -12.18 -26.21 24.96
N SER A 46 -12.40 -26.96 26.03
CA SER A 46 -13.72 -27.49 26.42
C SER A 46 -14.80 -26.39 26.56
N VAL A 47 -14.39 -25.16 26.84
CA VAL A 47 -15.27 -23.97 26.92
C VAL A 47 -15.99 -23.65 25.62
N PHE A 48 -15.51 -24.12 24.48
CA PHE A 48 -16.12 -23.89 23.16
C PHE A 48 -16.85 -25.12 22.61
N HIS A 49 -16.88 -26.24 23.35
CA HIS A 49 -17.57 -27.45 22.94
C HIS A 49 -19.04 -27.44 23.33
N GLY A 50 -19.89 -27.94 22.42
CA GLY A 50 -21.32 -28.13 22.63
C GLY A 50 -22.13 -26.87 22.38
N ALA A 51 -23.40 -27.08 22.01
CA ALA A 51 -24.35 -26.02 21.74
C ALA A 51 -24.54 -25.07 22.96
N GLU A 52 -24.37 -25.60 24.17
CA GLU A 52 -24.51 -24.84 25.43
C GLU A 52 -23.53 -23.68 25.51
N ASN A 53 -22.34 -23.82 24.91
CA ASN A 53 -21.30 -22.79 24.90
C ASN A 53 -21.35 -21.93 23.62
N GLY A 54 -22.36 -22.06 22.79
CA GLY A 54 -22.47 -21.38 21.51
C GLY A 54 -22.40 -19.85 21.59
N ILE A 55 -22.98 -19.26 22.64
CA ILE A 55 -22.89 -17.81 22.90
C ILE A 55 -21.45 -17.41 23.21
N THR A 56 -20.75 -18.14 24.09
CA THR A 56 -19.35 -17.87 24.44
C THR A 56 -18.45 -17.98 23.21
N PHE A 57 -18.67 -19.01 22.39
CA PHE A 57 -17.97 -19.23 21.13
C PHE A 57 -18.16 -18.06 20.16
N ALA A 58 -19.41 -17.64 19.92
CA ALA A 58 -19.74 -16.56 19.00
C ALA A 58 -19.26 -15.17 19.50
N LEU A 59 -19.42 -14.88 20.80
CA LEU A 59 -18.94 -13.63 21.39
C LEU A 59 -17.40 -13.54 21.34
N THR A 60 -16.68 -14.63 21.57
CA THR A 60 -15.22 -14.63 21.47
C THR A 60 -14.77 -14.30 20.05
N GLN A 61 -15.40 -14.88 19.03
CA GLN A 61 -15.11 -14.55 17.63
C GLN A 61 -15.44 -13.09 17.31
N MET A 62 -16.56 -12.57 17.79
CA MET A 62 -16.93 -11.17 17.64
C MET A 62 -15.89 -10.24 18.27
N LEU A 63 -15.44 -10.52 19.51
CA LEU A 63 -14.45 -9.73 20.22
C LEU A 63 -13.09 -9.71 19.50
N LEU A 64 -12.69 -10.82 18.87
CA LEU A 64 -11.46 -10.87 18.07
C LEU A 64 -11.59 -10.15 16.71
N THR A 65 -12.81 -10.07 16.18
CA THR A 65 -13.09 -9.36 14.91
C THR A 65 -13.13 -7.84 15.09
N LEU A 66 -13.61 -7.34 16.23
CA LEU A 66 -13.74 -5.91 16.51
C LEU A 66 -12.43 -5.11 16.36
N PRO A 67 -11.28 -5.53 16.91
CA PRO A 67 -10.01 -4.82 16.70
C PRO A 67 -9.62 -4.75 15.22
N ILE A 68 -9.87 -5.81 14.44
CA ILE A 68 -9.59 -5.86 13.00
C ILE A 68 -10.44 -4.83 12.28
N MET A 69 -11.73 -4.76 12.58
CA MET A 69 -12.65 -3.76 12.01
C MET A 69 -12.24 -2.34 12.39
N TYR A 70 -11.84 -2.13 13.65
CA TYR A 70 -11.45 -0.81 14.15
C TYR A 70 -10.20 -0.26 13.46
N VAL A 71 -9.12 -1.05 13.37
CA VAL A 71 -7.90 -0.58 12.68
C VAL A 71 -8.13 -0.40 11.17
N ASN A 72 -9.09 -1.12 10.60
CA ASN A 72 -9.47 -1.07 9.20
C ASN A 72 -10.69 -0.18 8.90
N ARG A 73 -11.15 0.64 9.87
CA ARG A 73 -12.34 1.49 9.75
C ARG A 73 -12.35 2.43 8.53
N LYS A 74 -11.18 2.75 7.99
CA LYS A 74 -11.07 3.59 6.79
C LYS A 74 -11.84 3.01 5.61
N TYR A 75 -11.89 1.68 5.45
CA TYR A 75 -12.67 1.04 4.39
C TYR A 75 -14.16 1.30 4.54
N TYR A 76 -14.69 1.25 5.76
CA TYR A 76 -16.10 1.55 6.02
C TYR A 76 -16.43 3.01 5.76
N ILE A 77 -15.60 3.94 6.30
CA ILE A 77 -15.82 5.39 6.14
C ILE A 77 -15.78 5.78 4.67
N THR A 78 -14.73 5.35 3.93
CA THR A 78 -14.59 5.68 2.52
C THR A 78 -15.62 4.92 1.68
N GLY A 79 -15.82 3.63 1.95
CA GLY A 79 -16.70 2.75 1.20
C GLY A 79 -18.15 3.20 1.24
N PHE A 80 -18.70 3.46 2.42
CA PHE A 80 -20.07 3.95 2.54
C PHE A 80 -20.23 5.38 2.00
N LYS A 81 -19.23 6.26 2.23
CA LYS A 81 -19.26 7.60 1.67
C LYS A 81 -19.35 7.57 0.14
N THR A 82 -18.52 6.81 -0.55
CA THR A 82 -18.52 6.71 -2.02
C THR A 82 -19.77 6.02 -2.54
N LEU A 83 -20.28 5.01 -1.81
CA LEU A 83 -21.53 4.32 -2.15
C LEU A 83 -22.72 5.29 -2.15
N PHE A 84 -22.88 6.08 -1.09
CA PHE A 84 -23.99 7.05 -0.98
C PHE A 84 -23.86 8.25 -1.94
N HIS A 85 -22.66 8.52 -2.48
CA HIS A 85 -22.48 9.53 -3.54
C HIS A 85 -22.66 8.97 -4.96
N GLY A 86 -23.11 7.73 -5.11
CA GLY A 86 -23.35 7.12 -6.42
C GLY A 86 -22.09 6.73 -7.20
N ALA A 87 -20.93 6.72 -6.55
CA ALA A 87 -19.64 6.34 -7.14
C ALA A 87 -19.00 5.18 -6.35
N PRO A 88 -19.62 3.97 -6.34
CA PRO A 88 -19.11 2.82 -5.61
C PRO A 88 -17.69 2.44 -6.10
N ASN A 89 -16.83 2.08 -5.17
CA ASN A 89 -15.47 1.67 -5.42
C ASN A 89 -15.14 0.35 -4.69
N MET A 90 -13.89 -0.11 -4.80
CA MET A 90 -13.43 -1.33 -4.11
C MET A 90 -13.64 -1.26 -2.59
N ASP A 91 -13.48 -0.07 -1.97
CA ASP A 91 -13.70 0.09 -0.53
C ASP A 91 -15.20 -0.07 -0.18
N SER A 92 -16.12 0.30 -1.10
CA SER A 92 -17.57 0.07 -0.93
C SER A 92 -17.91 -1.42 -0.90
N LEU A 93 -17.31 -2.20 -1.79
CA LEU A 93 -17.49 -3.66 -1.83
C LEU A 93 -16.98 -4.33 -0.55
N ILE A 94 -15.82 -3.91 -0.07
CA ILE A 94 -15.22 -4.40 1.19
C ILE A 94 -16.13 -4.06 2.36
N ALA A 95 -16.63 -2.82 2.44
CA ALA A 95 -17.50 -2.35 3.52
C ALA A 95 -18.82 -3.13 3.57
N ILE A 96 -19.46 -3.37 2.41
CA ILE A 96 -20.69 -4.15 2.32
C ILE A 96 -20.43 -5.61 2.70
N GLY A 97 -19.44 -6.25 2.08
CA GLY A 97 -19.19 -7.69 2.29
C GLY A 97 -18.80 -8.02 3.74
N SER A 98 -17.80 -7.32 4.29
CA SER A 98 -17.39 -7.53 5.69
C SER A 98 -18.44 -7.05 6.69
N GLY A 99 -19.16 -5.96 6.38
CA GLY A 99 -20.25 -5.45 7.21
C GLY A 99 -21.44 -6.40 7.27
N ALA A 100 -21.83 -6.99 6.14
CA ALA A 100 -22.90 -7.98 6.07
C ALA A 100 -22.54 -9.25 6.87
N ALA A 101 -21.30 -9.76 6.70
CA ALA A 101 -20.83 -10.93 7.45
C ALA A 101 -20.82 -10.67 8.96
N PHE A 102 -20.39 -9.49 9.40
CA PHE A 102 -20.39 -9.12 10.80
C PHE A 102 -21.84 -8.94 11.35
N THR A 103 -22.71 -8.29 10.59
CA THR A 103 -24.12 -8.12 10.98
C THR A 103 -24.84 -9.45 11.08
N TYR A 104 -24.61 -10.36 10.13
CA TYR A 104 -25.16 -11.72 10.22
C TYR A 104 -24.66 -12.43 11.49
N GLY A 105 -23.38 -12.31 11.83
CA GLY A 105 -22.82 -12.88 13.06
C GLY A 105 -23.53 -12.36 14.33
N ILE A 106 -23.89 -11.08 14.38
CA ILE A 106 -24.70 -10.51 15.49
C ILE A 106 -26.09 -11.17 15.53
N ILE A 107 -26.76 -11.28 14.38
CA ILE A 107 -28.07 -11.95 14.29
C ILE A 107 -27.95 -13.40 14.76
N ALA A 108 -26.90 -14.10 14.34
CA ALA A 108 -26.66 -15.49 14.77
C ALA A 108 -26.49 -15.61 16.29
N ILE A 109 -25.82 -14.66 16.96
CA ILE A 109 -25.71 -14.64 18.43
C ILE A 109 -27.11 -14.56 19.07
N TYR A 110 -28.00 -13.71 18.55
CA TYR A 110 -29.39 -13.64 19.03
C TYR A 110 -30.15 -14.95 18.81
N CYS A 111 -30.00 -15.58 17.65
CA CYS A 111 -30.64 -16.85 17.33
C CYS A 111 -30.11 -18.00 18.23
N ILE A 112 -28.81 -18.04 18.49
CA ILE A 112 -28.20 -19.01 19.42
C ILE A 112 -28.79 -18.81 20.83
N GLY A 113 -28.87 -17.56 21.30
CA GLY A 113 -29.46 -17.24 22.61
C GLY A 113 -30.93 -17.64 22.71
N TYR A 114 -31.70 -17.39 21.67
CA TYR A 114 -33.10 -17.76 21.60
C TYR A 114 -33.29 -19.29 21.64
N GLY A 115 -32.54 -20.03 20.82
CA GLY A 115 -32.58 -21.50 20.79
C GLY A 115 -32.23 -22.13 22.13
N LEU A 116 -31.18 -21.64 22.79
CA LEU A 116 -30.77 -22.13 24.12
C LEU A 116 -31.82 -21.82 25.18
N GLY A 117 -32.42 -20.62 25.15
CA GLY A 117 -33.47 -20.22 26.07
C GLY A 117 -34.76 -21.03 25.97
N HIS A 118 -35.04 -21.62 24.81
CA HIS A 118 -36.20 -22.47 24.55
C HIS A 118 -35.87 -23.98 24.56
N GLY A 119 -34.63 -24.37 24.86
CA GLY A 119 -34.22 -25.75 24.91
C GLY A 119 -33.99 -26.39 23.53
N ASP A 120 -34.05 -25.62 22.45
CA ASP A 120 -33.79 -26.08 21.07
C ASP A 120 -32.28 -26.02 20.77
N LYS A 121 -31.59 -27.09 21.18
CA LYS A 121 -30.15 -27.21 20.98
C LYS A 121 -29.75 -27.37 19.51
N GLU A 122 -30.61 -27.98 18.70
CA GLU A 122 -30.35 -28.21 17.27
C GLU A 122 -30.40 -26.88 16.50
N PHE A 123 -31.40 -26.06 16.77
CA PHE A 123 -31.49 -24.71 16.22
C PHE A 123 -30.28 -23.85 16.64
N ALA A 124 -29.91 -23.85 17.91
CA ALA A 124 -28.74 -23.12 18.38
C ALA A 124 -27.44 -23.59 17.72
N HIS A 125 -27.28 -24.92 17.56
CA HIS A 125 -26.09 -25.50 16.92
C HIS A 125 -26.00 -25.15 15.43
N SER A 126 -27.11 -25.08 14.72
CA SER A 126 -27.12 -24.69 13.29
C SER A 126 -26.59 -23.28 13.07
N TYR A 127 -26.94 -22.32 13.91
CA TYR A 127 -26.39 -20.96 13.83
C TYR A 127 -24.96 -20.87 14.33
N MET A 128 -24.56 -21.68 15.32
CA MET A 128 -23.17 -21.76 15.79
C MET A 128 -22.21 -22.22 14.69
N MET A 129 -22.64 -23.16 13.83
CA MET A 129 -21.85 -23.65 12.71
C MET A 129 -21.76 -22.68 11.52
N ASN A 130 -22.65 -21.71 11.45
CA ASN A 130 -22.77 -20.74 10.36
C ASN A 130 -22.42 -19.32 10.80
N LEU A 131 -21.38 -19.14 11.62
CA LEU A 131 -20.85 -17.83 11.96
C LEU A 131 -19.90 -17.38 10.84
N TYR A 132 -19.91 -16.08 10.53
CA TYR A 132 -19.08 -15.46 9.47
C TYR A 132 -18.16 -14.36 10.00
N PHE A 133 -17.85 -14.34 11.29
CA PHE A 133 -16.93 -13.37 11.87
C PHE A 133 -15.51 -13.51 11.30
N GLU A 134 -15.04 -14.74 11.09
CA GLU A 134 -13.76 -15.02 10.46
C GLU A 134 -13.73 -14.55 9.00
N SER A 135 -14.83 -14.67 8.27
CA SER A 135 -14.93 -14.19 6.89
C SER A 135 -14.81 -12.66 6.82
N ALA A 136 -15.49 -11.92 7.71
CA ALA A 136 -15.35 -10.47 7.82
C ALA A 136 -13.91 -10.06 8.13
N ALA A 137 -13.27 -10.74 9.08
CA ALA A 137 -11.89 -10.51 9.49
C ALA A 137 -10.89 -10.83 8.36
N MET A 138 -11.11 -11.95 7.67
CA MET A 138 -10.28 -12.39 6.55
C MET A 138 -10.31 -11.40 5.39
N ILE A 139 -11.50 -10.95 4.96
CA ILE A 139 -11.66 -9.96 3.90
C ILE A 139 -10.84 -8.71 4.22
N LEU A 140 -11.00 -8.14 5.42
CA LEU A 140 -10.29 -6.93 5.83
C LEU A 140 -8.78 -7.12 5.87
N THR A 141 -8.32 -8.26 6.40
CA THR A 141 -6.90 -8.56 6.55
C THR A 141 -6.24 -8.76 5.19
N LEU A 142 -6.79 -9.63 4.33
CA LEU A 142 -6.21 -9.92 3.02
C LEU A 142 -6.15 -8.69 2.12
N ILE A 143 -7.20 -7.88 2.12
CA ILE A 143 -7.22 -6.63 1.35
C ILE A 143 -6.16 -5.64 1.89
N THR A 144 -6.00 -5.54 3.20
CA THR A 144 -4.99 -4.65 3.79
C THR A 144 -3.57 -5.12 3.46
N VAL A 145 -3.32 -6.44 3.48
CA VAL A 145 -2.06 -7.03 3.01
C VAL A 145 -1.84 -6.72 1.52
N GLY A 146 -2.84 -6.94 0.67
CA GLY A 146 -2.77 -6.64 -0.76
C GLY A 146 -2.43 -5.17 -1.04
N LYS A 147 -3.12 -4.23 -0.38
CA LYS A 147 -2.84 -2.79 -0.50
C LYS A 147 -1.45 -2.40 0.02
N MET A 148 -0.96 -3.05 1.06
CA MET A 148 0.40 -2.84 1.55
C MET A 148 1.45 -3.30 0.53
N LEU A 149 1.27 -4.48 -0.07
CA LEU A 149 2.16 -5.00 -1.10
C LEU A 149 2.15 -4.11 -2.36
N GLU A 150 0.98 -3.65 -2.78
CA GLU A 150 0.82 -2.70 -3.89
C GLU A 150 1.58 -1.40 -3.62
N ALA A 151 1.39 -0.80 -2.44
CA ALA A 151 2.07 0.44 -2.05
C ALA A 151 3.60 0.26 -2.03
N LYS A 152 4.09 -0.88 -1.52
CA LYS A 152 5.53 -1.21 -1.49
C LYS A 152 6.11 -1.38 -2.90
N SER A 153 5.37 -2.02 -3.81
CA SER A 153 5.80 -2.22 -5.20
C SER A 153 5.86 -0.89 -5.96
N LYS A 154 4.85 -0.04 -5.81
CA LYS A 154 4.83 1.31 -6.41
C LYS A 154 5.96 2.19 -5.88
N GLY A 155 6.28 2.11 -4.59
CA GLY A 155 7.40 2.83 -3.99
C GLY A 155 8.73 2.48 -4.64
N LYS A 156 9.04 1.20 -4.83
CA LYS A 156 10.28 0.75 -5.47
C LYS A 156 10.45 1.27 -6.90
N THR A 157 9.38 1.28 -7.69
CA THR A 157 9.42 1.79 -9.07
C THR A 157 9.69 3.30 -9.09
N THR A 158 9.10 4.05 -8.18
CA THR A 158 9.34 5.49 -8.05
C THR A 158 10.77 5.80 -7.62
N ASP A 159 11.37 4.99 -6.74
CA ASP A 159 12.75 5.18 -6.29
C ASP A 159 13.76 4.90 -7.42
N ALA A 160 13.49 3.92 -8.27
CA ALA A 160 14.32 3.66 -9.47
C ALA A 160 14.29 4.85 -10.44
N LEU A 161 13.09 5.40 -10.72
CA LEU A 161 12.97 6.62 -11.54
C LEU A 161 13.66 7.83 -10.90
N LYS A 162 13.55 8.01 -9.58
CA LYS A 162 14.26 9.09 -8.86
C LYS A 162 15.78 8.93 -8.92
N SER A 163 16.28 7.70 -8.90
CA SER A 163 17.72 7.44 -9.03
C SER A 163 18.23 7.87 -10.41
N LEU A 164 17.48 7.62 -11.47
CA LEU A 164 17.81 8.12 -12.81
C LEU A 164 17.75 9.65 -12.88
N MET A 165 16.74 10.29 -12.27
CA MET A 165 16.62 11.74 -12.23
C MET A 165 17.74 12.41 -11.41
N LYS A 166 18.33 11.73 -10.43
CA LYS A 166 19.50 12.22 -9.67
C LYS A 166 20.78 12.24 -10.48
N LEU A 167 20.85 11.50 -11.57
CA LEU A 167 22.01 11.52 -12.50
C LEU A 167 22.00 12.82 -13.35
N ALA A 168 20.85 13.48 -13.50
CA ALA A 168 20.82 14.78 -14.18
C ALA A 168 21.46 15.85 -13.30
N PRO A 169 22.41 16.64 -13.84
CA PRO A 169 23.06 17.72 -13.13
C PRO A 169 22.02 18.77 -12.73
N GLN A 170 22.23 19.41 -11.57
CA GLN A 170 21.32 20.45 -11.07
C GLN A 170 21.81 21.87 -11.38
N ASN A 171 23.07 21.98 -11.73
CA ASN A 171 23.74 23.24 -12.04
C ASN A 171 24.42 23.16 -13.40
N ALA A 172 24.59 24.28 -14.05
CA ALA A 172 25.32 24.46 -15.30
C ALA A 172 26.33 25.61 -15.12
N THR A 173 27.53 25.47 -15.69
CA THR A 173 28.51 26.56 -15.75
C THR A 173 28.30 27.33 -17.06
N VAL A 174 27.71 28.50 -16.98
CA VAL A 174 27.35 29.37 -18.12
C VAL A 174 28.34 30.52 -18.27
N ILE A 175 28.71 30.84 -19.49
CA ILE A 175 29.54 32.03 -19.79
C ILE A 175 28.64 33.25 -19.86
N ARG A 176 28.85 34.20 -18.95
CA ARG A 176 28.16 35.51 -18.98
C ARG A 176 29.20 36.61 -19.07
N GLY A 177 29.32 37.20 -20.27
CA GLY A 177 30.39 38.15 -20.55
C GLY A 177 31.76 37.44 -20.66
N GLU A 178 32.73 37.83 -19.86
CA GLU A 178 34.07 37.23 -19.82
C GLU A 178 34.29 36.26 -18.64
N SER A 179 33.22 35.96 -17.88
CA SER A 179 33.32 35.14 -16.68
C SER A 179 32.42 33.90 -16.75
N GLU A 180 32.89 32.80 -16.16
CA GLU A 180 32.12 31.60 -15.95
C GLU A 180 31.29 31.73 -14.65
N VAL A 181 30.00 31.48 -14.72
CA VAL A 181 29.10 31.55 -13.55
C VAL A 181 28.33 30.25 -13.47
N THR A 182 28.34 29.60 -12.29
CA THR A 182 27.52 28.44 -12.01
C THR A 182 26.10 28.88 -11.67
N VAL A 183 25.14 28.46 -12.46
CA VAL A 183 23.71 28.76 -12.30
C VAL A 183 22.91 27.49 -12.15
N SER A 184 21.69 27.58 -11.60
CA SER A 184 20.75 26.45 -11.63
C SER A 184 20.31 26.18 -13.07
N ILE A 185 20.07 24.90 -13.40
CA ILE A 185 19.56 24.50 -14.73
C ILE A 185 18.27 25.26 -15.09
N GLU A 186 17.42 25.56 -14.12
CA GLU A 186 16.19 26.31 -14.34
C GLU A 186 16.43 27.76 -14.80
N GLU A 187 17.64 28.30 -14.61
CA GLU A 187 18.02 29.66 -15.01
C GLU A 187 18.72 29.72 -16.40
N VAL A 188 19.05 28.53 -16.96
CA VAL A 188 19.67 28.45 -18.30
C VAL A 188 18.62 28.75 -19.36
N LYS A 189 18.95 29.62 -20.31
CA LYS A 189 18.07 30.05 -21.40
C LYS A 189 18.59 29.64 -22.74
N LYS A 190 17.69 29.55 -23.70
CA LYS A 190 18.05 29.27 -25.10
C LYS A 190 18.99 30.39 -25.62
N GLY A 191 20.17 29.95 -26.09
CA GLY A 191 21.22 30.84 -26.57
C GLY A 191 22.34 31.10 -25.54
N ASP A 192 22.21 30.60 -24.31
CA ASP A 192 23.31 30.66 -23.35
C ASP A 192 24.43 29.67 -23.82
N ILE A 193 25.68 30.04 -23.61
CA ILE A 193 26.87 29.21 -23.84
C ILE A 193 27.29 28.64 -22.49
N PHE A 194 27.41 27.31 -22.41
CA PHE A 194 27.85 26.62 -21.21
C PHE A 194 29.12 25.81 -21.44
N VAL A 195 29.90 25.63 -20.41
CA VAL A 195 31.16 24.87 -20.41
C VAL A 195 30.95 23.55 -19.69
N VAL A 196 31.38 22.46 -20.32
CA VAL A 196 31.40 21.11 -19.73
C VAL A 196 32.83 20.60 -19.73
N ARG A 197 33.34 20.24 -18.56
CA ARG A 197 34.69 19.71 -18.37
C ARG A 197 34.70 18.18 -18.41
N PRO A 198 35.83 17.55 -18.70
CA PRO A 198 35.95 16.10 -18.63
C PRO A 198 35.49 15.55 -17.27
N GLY A 199 34.56 14.58 -17.30
CA GLY A 199 33.98 13.99 -16.10
C GLY A 199 32.72 14.67 -15.58
N GLU A 200 32.32 15.82 -16.15
CA GLU A 200 31.06 16.47 -15.86
C GLU A 200 29.92 15.96 -16.75
N ASN A 201 28.69 16.05 -16.25
CA ASN A 201 27.51 15.73 -17.03
C ASN A 201 27.06 16.95 -17.86
N ILE A 202 26.58 16.71 -19.08
CA ILE A 202 25.99 17.73 -19.95
C ILE A 202 24.66 18.18 -19.33
N PRO A 203 24.49 19.50 -19.00
CA PRO A 203 23.36 19.94 -18.19
C PRO A 203 22.04 20.07 -18.97
N VAL A 204 22.11 20.46 -20.24
CA VAL A 204 20.97 20.68 -21.14
C VAL A 204 21.34 20.31 -22.58
N ASP A 205 20.34 20.08 -23.41
CA ASP A 205 20.57 19.84 -24.83
C ASP A 205 21.24 21.05 -25.49
N GLY A 206 22.24 20.82 -26.31
CA GLY A 206 22.99 21.90 -26.96
C GLY A 206 23.74 21.44 -28.21
N VAL A 207 24.41 22.41 -28.84
CA VAL A 207 25.29 22.19 -29.98
C VAL A 207 26.71 22.55 -29.60
N ILE A 208 27.66 21.67 -29.90
CA ILE A 208 29.06 21.89 -29.57
C ILE A 208 29.61 23.01 -30.46
N LEU A 209 30.03 24.11 -29.83
CA LEU A 209 30.63 25.24 -30.49
C LEU A 209 32.14 25.10 -30.66
N GLU A 210 32.80 24.55 -29.63
CA GLU A 210 34.27 24.41 -29.54
C GLU A 210 34.65 23.15 -28.75
N GLY A 211 35.71 22.49 -29.14
CA GLY A 211 36.25 21.30 -28.48
C GLY A 211 35.78 19.99 -29.09
N SER A 212 36.26 18.90 -28.51
CA SER A 212 35.88 17.52 -28.82
C SER A 212 36.05 16.62 -27.59
N SER A 213 35.13 15.67 -27.39
CA SER A 213 35.22 14.72 -26.30
C SER A 213 34.41 13.45 -26.60
N ALA A 214 34.80 12.35 -25.97
CA ALA A 214 33.96 11.15 -25.94
C ALA A 214 32.89 11.28 -24.86
N VAL A 215 31.62 11.18 -25.27
CA VAL A 215 30.46 11.30 -24.38
C VAL A 215 29.86 9.93 -24.13
N ASN A 216 29.66 9.60 -22.87
CA ASN A 216 28.98 8.36 -22.48
C ASN A 216 27.46 8.56 -22.48
N GLU A 217 26.79 8.01 -23.47
CA GLU A 217 25.35 8.06 -23.67
C GLU A 217 24.63 6.77 -23.20
N ALA A 218 25.34 5.87 -22.50
CA ALA A 218 24.82 4.57 -22.10
C ALA A 218 23.51 4.64 -21.29
N ALA A 219 23.32 5.72 -20.51
CA ALA A 219 22.10 5.92 -19.74
C ALA A 219 20.84 6.20 -20.59
N LEU A 220 21.02 6.70 -21.81
CA LEU A 220 19.96 7.06 -22.75
C LEU A 220 19.78 5.98 -23.83
N THR A 221 20.90 5.53 -24.42
CA THR A 221 20.90 4.61 -25.58
C THR A 221 20.99 3.15 -25.20
N GLY A 222 21.51 2.84 -24.01
CA GLY A 222 21.84 1.49 -23.57
C GLY A 222 23.17 0.96 -24.14
N GLU A 223 23.86 1.72 -24.99
CA GLU A 223 25.15 1.34 -25.57
C GLU A 223 26.31 1.76 -24.66
N SER A 224 27.18 0.81 -24.31
CA SER A 224 28.29 1.04 -23.36
C SER A 224 29.51 1.75 -23.99
N ILE A 225 29.52 1.93 -25.31
CA ILE A 225 30.65 2.55 -26.02
C ILE A 225 30.45 4.06 -26.07
N PRO A 226 31.37 4.87 -25.54
CA PRO A 226 31.31 6.31 -25.65
C PRO A 226 31.30 6.78 -27.11
N VAL A 227 30.56 7.82 -27.40
CA VAL A 227 30.42 8.42 -28.74
C VAL A 227 31.29 9.66 -28.83
N ASP A 228 32.19 9.73 -29.82
CA ASP A 228 32.99 10.92 -30.07
C ASP A 228 32.10 12.05 -30.63
N LYS A 229 32.11 13.17 -29.92
CA LYS A 229 31.38 14.39 -30.33
C LYS A 229 32.38 15.48 -30.69
N THR A 230 32.12 16.13 -31.80
CA THR A 230 32.92 17.23 -32.37
C THR A 230 32.08 18.46 -32.61
N VAL A 231 32.66 19.59 -32.99
CA VAL A 231 32.00 20.83 -33.32
C VAL A 231 30.85 20.60 -34.31
N GLY A 232 29.67 21.14 -33.98
CA GLY A 232 28.43 20.97 -34.75
C GLY A 232 27.61 19.75 -34.36
N ALA A 233 28.09 18.84 -33.53
CA ALA A 233 27.31 17.73 -33.04
C ALA A 233 26.30 18.20 -31.99
N VAL A 234 25.15 17.54 -31.93
CA VAL A 234 24.11 17.76 -30.91
C VAL A 234 24.41 16.84 -29.71
N SER A 235 24.31 17.38 -28.53
CA SER A 235 24.52 16.66 -27.26
C SER A 235 23.23 16.55 -26.49
#